data_983f4840e5af86d8a697818897a3a8b4
#
_entry.id   983f4840e5af86d8a697818897a3a8b4
#
_cell.length_a   1.000
_cell.length_b   1.000
_cell.length_c   1.000
_cell.angle_alpha   90.00
_cell.angle_beta   90.00
_cell.angle_gamma   90.00
#
_symmetry.space_group_name_H-M   'P 1'
#
loop_
_entity.id
_entity.type
_entity.pdbx_description
1 polymer ?
#
loop_
_entity_poly.entity_id
_entity_poly.type
_entity_poly.pdbx_seq_one_letter_code
_entity_poly.pdbx_strand_id
1 'polypeptide(L)'
;MTAPGIGARVTGVYRTFEHLIHEIAKFGVIGLVAYVLTVVISNALRFGPSKLGPITSLGIAMIIAATFSYFANRHWTWRDKERQGLGREYSLFLGLSVVGFGLTELPVAFSEYVLHLHSPLAYNISGNLIGTGLGTVWRFWSFKRWVFLEPEPDRTEDAAHEALV
;
A
#
# COMPACT_ATOMS: atom_id res chain seq x y z
N MET A 1 18.45 38.00 -6.46
CA MET A 1 17.99 36.67 -6.01
C MET A 1 17.27 36.85 -4.68
N THR A 2 15.96 37.00 -4.70
CA THR A 2 15.12 37.13 -3.48
C THR A 2 14.71 35.73 -3.04
N ALA A 3 15.14 35.34 -1.84
CA ALA A 3 14.74 34.06 -1.24
C ALA A 3 13.20 33.98 -1.12
N PRO A 4 12.57 32.85 -1.44
CA PRO A 4 11.12 32.72 -1.30
C PRO A 4 10.75 32.93 0.18
N GLY A 5 9.78 33.84 0.40
CA GLY A 5 9.36 34.24 1.74
C GLY A 5 8.85 33.06 2.57
N ILE A 6 9.01 33.12 3.88
CA ILE A 6 8.60 32.08 4.86
C ILE A 6 7.17 31.61 4.61
N GLY A 7 6.26 32.48 4.18
CA GLY A 7 4.88 32.13 3.82
C GLY A 7 4.75 31.15 2.64
N ALA A 8 5.60 31.26 1.62
CA ALA A 8 5.55 30.35 0.47
C ALA A 8 6.06 28.92 0.82
N ARG A 9 6.99 28.83 1.76
CA ARG A 9 7.46 27.51 2.28
C ARG A 9 6.42 26.83 3.15
N VAL A 10 5.72 27.59 3.98
CA VAL A 10 4.67 27.05 4.87
C VAL A 10 3.48 26.54 4.04
N THR A 11 3.02 27.29 3.04
CA THR A 11 1.93 26.84 2.14
C THR A 11 2.33 25.63 1.30
N GLY A 12 3.58 25.50 0.88
CA GLY A 12 4.09 24.31 0.17
C GLY A 12 4.04 23.06 1.06
N VAL A 13 4.51 23.18 2.31
CA VAL A 13 4.47 22.08 3.29
C VAL A 13 3.02 21.64 3.58
N TYR A 14 2.10 22.59 3.78
CA TYR A 14 0.68 22.29 4.02
C TYR A 14 0.05 21.51 2.87
N ARG A 15 0.27 21.93 1.62
CA ARG A 15 -0.25 21.23 0.43
C ARG A 15 0.32 19.81 0.30
N THR A 16 1.59 19.62 0.60
CA THR A 16 2.22 18.29 0.58
C THR A 16 1.60 17.35 1.63
N PHE A 17 1.36 17.86 2.85
CA PHE A 17 0.71 17.09 3.90
C PHE A 17 -0.75 16.76 3.57
N GLU A 18 -1.51 17.70 3.04
CA GLU A 18 -2.90 17.49 2.63
C GLU A 18 -2.99 16.41 1.54
N HIS A 19 -2.13 16.48 0.53
CA HIS A 19 -2.05 15.46 -0.53
C HIS A 19 -1.71 14.07 0.02
N LEU A 20 -0.73 14.00 0.92
CA LEU A 20 -0.32 12.75 1.56
C LEU A 20 -1.44 12.13 2.40
N ILE A 21 -2.17 12.93 3.16
CA ILE A 21 -3.33 12.46 3.96
C ILE A 21 -4.42 11.89 3.04
N HIS A 22 -4.70 12.55 1.91
CA HIS A 22 -5.68 12.05 0.93
C HIS A 22 -5.23 10.72 0.28
N GLU A 23 -3.96 10.58 -0.07
CA GLU A 23 -3.42 9.32 -0.58
C GLU A 23 -3.54 8.20 0.46
N ILE A 24 -3.16 8.45 1.72
CA ILE A 24 -3.27 7.49 2.82
C ILE A 24 -4.73 7.09 3.06
N ALA A 25 -5.65 8.04 3.07
CA ALA A 25 -7.06 7.77 3.27
C ALA A 25 -7.65 6.90 2.14
N LYS A 26 -7.38 7.23 0.88
CA LYS A 26 -7.80 6.44 -0.28
C LYS A 26 -7.21 5.02 -0.24
N PHE A 27 -5.91 4.92 0.03
CA PHE A 27 -5.22 3.63 0.17
C PHE A 27 -5.84 2.78 1.29
N GLY A 28 -6.13 3.39 2.45
CA GLY A 28 -6.77 2.72 3.57
C GLY A 28 -8.17 2.21 3.26
N VAL A 29 -8.99 3.01 2.56
CA VAL A 29 -10.33 2.59 2.11
C VAL A 29 -10.24 1.40 1.16
N ILE A 30 -9.33 1.44 0.18
CA ILE A 30 -9.11 0.32 -0.74
C ILE A 30 -8.65 -0.93 0.00
N GLY A 31 -7.73 -0.77 0.97
CA GLY A 31 -7.27 -1.87 1.82
C GLY A 31 -8.41 -2.51 2.62
N LEU A 32 -9.30 -1.70 3.19
CA LEU A 32 -10.48 -2.19 3.89
C LEU A 32 -11.42 -2.98 2.96
N VAL A 33 -11.71 -2.44 1.78
CA VAL A 33 -12.54 -3.13 0.78
C VAL A 33 -11.90 -4.44 0.33
N ALA A 34 -10.58 -4.46 0.09
CA ALA A 34 -9.85 -5.67 -0.27
C ALA A 34 -9.90 -6.72 0.85
N TYR A 35 -9.84 -6.30 2.11
CA TYR A 35 -10.02 -7.19 3.26
C TYR A 35 -11.43 -7.80 3.29
N VAL A 36 -12.47 -6.99 3.14
CA VAL A 36 -13.85 -7.48 3.07
C VAL A 36 -14.03 -8.46 1.91
N LEU A 37 -13.49 -8.14 0.73
CA LEU A 37 -13.51 -9.06 -0.42
C LEU A 37 -12.83 -10.39 -0.10
N THR A 38 -11.67 -10.38 0.56
CA THR A 38 -10.98 -11.60 0.98
C THR A 38 -11.88 -12.46 1.88
N VAL A 39 -12.51 -11.86 2.89
CA VAL A 39 -13.40 -12.56 3.80
C VAL A 39 -14.61 -13.13 3.07
N VAL A 40 -15.28 -12.35 2.26
CA VAL A 40 -16.49 -12.77 1.52
C VAL A 40 -16.15 -13.90 0.55
N ILE A 41 -15.13 -13.74 -0.27
CA ILE A 41 -14.75 -14.72 -1.30
C ILE A 41 -14.24 -16.00 -0.66
N SER A 42 -13.39 -15.93 0.37
CA SER A 42 -12.87 -17.14 1.04
C SER A 42 -13.99 -17.95 1.69
N ASN A 43 -14.96 -17.29 2.35
CA ASN A 43 -16.12 -17.96 2.92
C ASN A 43 -17.04 -18.55 1.84
N ALA A 44 -17.29 -17.82 0.76
CA ALA A 44 -18.10 -18.33 -0.35
C ALA A 44 -17.48 -19.58 -1.01
N LEU A 45 -16.15 -19.59 -1.19
CA LEU A 45 -15.44 -20.74 -1.76
C LEU A 45 -15.36 -21.92 -0.79
N ARG A 46 -15.28 -21.66 0.52
CA ARG A 46 -15.16 -22.70 1.53
C ARG A 46 -16.51 -23.35 1.90
N PHE A 47 -17.53 -22.54 2.11
CA PHE A 47 -18.85 -22.98 2.61
C PHE A 47 -19.93 -23.00 1.52
N GLY A 48 -19.67 -22.44 0.35
CA GLY A 48 -20.55 -22.46 -0.82
C GLY A 48 -20.49 -23.79 -1.59
N PRO A 49 -21.02 -23.82 -2.80
CA PRO A 49 -21.09 -25.03 -3.64
C PRO A 49 -19.72 -25.67 -3.91
N SER A 50 -18.65 -24.87 -4.01
CA SER A 50 -17.30 -25.33 -4.33
C SER A 50 -16.64 -26.18 -3.26
N LYS A 51 -16.99 -25.98 -1.98
CA LYS A 51 -16.46 -26.68 -0.79
C LYS A 51 -14.92 -26.84 -0.78
N LEU A 52 -14.20 -25.82 -1.23
CA LEU A 52 -12.75 -25.85 -1.29
C LEU A 52 -12.12 -25.92 0.12
N GLY A 53 -10.92 -26.48 0.22
CA GLY A 53 -10.16 -26.49 1.46
C GLY A 53 -9.82 -25.06 1.94
N PRO A 54 -9.57 -24.88 3.26
CA PRO A 54 -9.38 -23.54 3.86
C PRO A 54 -8.22 -22.77 3.22
N ILE A 55 -7.09 -23.42 2.99
CA ILE A 55 -5.90 -22.80 2.39
C ILE A 55 -6.15 -22.38 0.94
N THR A 56 -6.79 -23.24 0.15
CA THR A 56 -7.11 -22.97 -1.26
C THR A 56 -8.12 -21.81 -1.39
N SER A 57 -9.18 -21.84 -0.54
CA SER A 57 -10.18 -20.77 -0.53
C SER A 57 -9.58 -19.41 -0.18
N LEU A 58 -8.73 -19.37 0.84
CA LEU A 58 -8.04 -18.17 1.26
C LEU A 58 -7.04 -17.68 0.18
N GLY A 59 -6.24 -18.58 -0.38
CA GLY A 59 -5.27 -18.23 -1.42
C GLY A 59 -5.92 -17.61 -2.67
N ILE A 60 -7.01 -18.19 -3.16
CA ILE A 60 -7.76 -17.63 -4.29
C ILE A 60 -8.35 -16.27 -3.94
N ALA A 61 -8.97 -16.16 -2.76
CA ALA A 61 -9.54 -14.91 -2.28
C ALA A 61 -8.49 -13.79 -2.18
N MET A 62 -7.30 -14.11 -1.66
CA MET A 62 -6.19 -13.15 -1.55
C MET A 62 -5.70 -12.67 -2.92
N ILE A 63 -5.57 -13.56 -3.90
CA ILE A 63 -5.16 -13.18 -5.27
C ILE A 63 -6.20 -12.24 -5.90
N ILE A 64 -7.48 -12.55 -5.78
CA ILE A 64 -8.57 -11.71 -6.31
C ILE A 64 -8.58 -10.35 -5.62
N ALA A 65 -8.50 -10.32 -4.28
CA ALA A 65 -8.48 -9.09 -3.51
C ALA A 65 -7.23 -8.23 -3.78
N ALA A 66 -6.06 -8.85 -3.96
CA ALA A 66 -4.82 -8.16 -4.33
C ALA A 66 -4.93 -7.55 -5.74
N THR A 67 -5.49 -8.30 -6.69
CA THR A 67 -5.73 -7.81 -8.06
C THR A 67 -6.69 -6.61 -8.05
N PHE A 68 -7.80 -6.72 -7.32
CA PHE A 68 -8.70 -5.59 -7.11
C PHE A 68 -7.98 -4.38 -6.48
N SER A 69 -7.22 -4.61 -5.40
CA SER A 69 -6.47 -3.57 -4.70
C SER A 69 -5.45 -2.87 -5.62
N TYR A 70 -4.75 -3.62 -6.47
CA TYR A 70 -3.84 -3.05 -7.46
C TYR A 70 -4.58 -2.10 -8.40
N PHE A 71 -5.64 -2.56 -9.06
CA PHE A 71 -6.37 -1.73 -10.01
C PHE A 71 -7.06 -0.53 -9.34
N ALA A 72 -7.65 -0.71 -8.16
CA ALA A 72 -8.27 0.36 -7.41
C ALA A 72 -7.25 1.45 -7.01
N ASN A 73 -6.10 1.05 -6.48
CA ASN A 73 -5.02 1.98 -6.15
C ASN A 73 -4.46 2.68 -7.39
N ARG A 74 -4.28 1.94 -8.49
CA ARG A 74 -3.78 2.47 -9.76
C ARG A 74 -4.69 3.53 -10.36
N HIS A 75 -6.02 3.37 -10.23
CA HIS A 75 -7.00 4.27 -10.86
C HIS A 75 -7.53 5.36 -9.93
N TRP A 76 -7.42 5.18 -8.62
CA TRP A 76 -7.98 6.11 -7.66
C TRP A 76 -6.94 6.79 -6.76
N THR A 77 -6.05 6.04 -6.14
CA THR A 77 -5.04 6.61 -5.23
C THR A 77 -3.92 7.29 -6.01
N TRP A 78 -3.42 6.61 -7.05
CA TRP A 78 -2.24 7.04 -7.83
C TRP A 78 -2.52 7.16 -9.33
N ARG A 79 -3.67 7.69 -9.68
CA ARG A 79 -4.10 7.86 -11.09
C ARG A 79 -3.17 8.77 -11.90
N ASP A 80 -2.55 9.74 -11.23
CA ASP A 80 -1.72 10.78 -11.85
C ASP A 80 -0.22 10.38 -11.92
N LYS A 81 0.10 9.13 -11.49
CA LYS A 81 1.46 8.60 -11.55
C LYS A 81 1.78 7.99 -12.90
N GLU A 82 3.08 8.00 -13.26
CA GLU A 82 3.56 7.44 -14.51
C GLU A 82 3.27 5.95 -14.66
N ARG A 83 3.03 5.50 -15.89
CA ARG A 83 2.73 4.10 -16.22
C ARG A 83 3.97 3.39 -16.73
N GLN A 84 4.47 2.44 -15.94
CA GLN A 84 5.66 1.65 -16.29
C GLN A 84 5.36 0.30 -16.97
N GLY A 85 4.10 0.04 -17.29
CA GLY A 85 3.66 -1.24 -17.87
C GLY A 85 3.04 -2.17 -16.81
N LEU A 86 1.84 -2.69 -17.14
CA LEU A 86 1.01 -3.49 -16.24
C LEU A 86 1.75 -4.70 -15.64
N GLY A 87 2.54 -5.40 -16.44
CA GLY A 87 3.24 -6.61 -15.99
C GLY A 87 4.27 -6.30 -14.89
N ARG A 88 5.08 -5.25 -15.07
CA ARG A 88 6.09 -4.84 -14.10
C ARG A 88 5.45 -4.29 -12.82
N GLU A 89 4.49 -3.38 -12.97
CA GLU A 89 3.79 -2.78 -11.83
C GLU A 89 3.09 -3.84 -10.98
N TYR A 90 2.36 -4.76 -11.63
CA TYR A 90 1.63 -5.82 -10.94
C TYR A 90 2.56 -6.82 -10.24
N SER A 91 3.65 -7.23 -10.89
CA SER A 91 4.64 -8.14 -10.27
C SER A 91 5.31 -7.51 -9.06
N LEU A 92 5.72 -6.23 -9.15
CA LEU A 92 6.26 -5.48 -8.02
C LEU A 92 5.23 -5.33 -6.90
N PHE A 93 3.99 -4.99 -7.24
CA PHE A 93 2.89 -4.87 -6.28
C PHE A 93 2.69 -6.16 -5.48
N LEU A 94 2.64 -7.31 -6.16
CA LEU A 94 2.52 -8.61 -5.51
C LEU A 94 3.73 -8.94 -4.64
N GLY A 95 4.95 -8.79 -5.17
CA GLY A 95 6.18 -9.06 -4.43
C GLY A 95 6.30 -8.22 -3.15
N LEU A 96 6.05 -6.92 -3.27
CA LEU A 96 6.08 -6.00 -2.11
C LEU A 96 4.94 -6.27 -1.11
N SER A 97 3.78 -6.77 -1.59
CA SER A 97 2.69 -7.21 -0.72
C SER A 97 3.08 -8.43 0.11
N VAL A 98 3.81 -9.38 -0.46
CA VAL A 98 4.34 -10.55 0.27
C VAL A 98 5.32 -10.11 1.35
N VAL A 99 6.24 -9.20 1.04
CA VAL A 99 7.15 -8.60 2.04
C VAL A 99 6.36 -7.90 3.15
N GLY A 100 5.35 -7.11 2.78
CA GLY A 100 4.47 -6.43 3.74
C GLY A 100 3.71 -7.40 4.64
N PHE A 101 3.32 -8.57 4.12
CA PHE A 101 2.73 -9.63 4.93
C PHE A 101 3.74 -10.18 5.94
N GLY A 102 4.95 -10.51 5.50
CA GLY A 102 6.02 -10.94 6.40
C GLY A 102 6.29 -9.93 7.53
N LEU A 103 6.34 -8.63 7.21
CA LEU A 103 6.50 -7.57 8.20
C LEU A 103 5.33 -7.48 9.19
N THR A 104 4.12 -7.83 8.77
CA THR A 104 2.94 -7.90 9.66
C THR A 104 3.09 -9.04 10.68
N GLU A 105 3.67 -10.16 10.29
CA GLU A 105 3.83 -11.34 11.14
C GLU A 105 5.04 -11.26 12.09
N LEU A 106 6.05 -10.46 11.78
CA LEU A 106 7.25 -10.34 12.61
C LEU A 106 7.00 -9.98 14.08
N PRO A 107 6.16 -8.98 14.42
CA PRO A 107 5.88 -8.65 15.82
C PRO A 107 5.16 -9.78 16.56
N VAL A 108 4.32 -10.56 15.88
CA VAL A 108 3.66 -11.74 16.46
C VAL A 108 4.70 -12.80 16.78
N ALA A 109 5.54 -13.13 15.79
CA ALA A 109 6.61 -14.11 15.99
C ALA A 109 7.57 -13.69 17.11
N PHE A 110 7.96 -12.41 17.17
CA PHE A 110 8.78 -11.88 18.24
C PHE A 110 8.11 -11.98 19.61
N SER A 111 6.82 -11.60 19.70
CA SER A 111 6.04 -11.69 20.93
C SER A 111 5.94 -13.12 21.45
N GLU A 112 5.69 -14.08 20.54
CA GLU A 112 5.46 -15.48 20.91
C GLU A 112 6.73 -16.25 21.17
N TYR A 113 7.72 -16.15 20.28
CA TYR A 113 8.94 -16.98 20.34
C TYR A 113 10.08 -16.36 21.14
N VAL A 114 10.16 -15.03 21.24
CA VAL A 114 11.26 -14.35 21.95
C VAL A 114 10.82 -13.89 23.35
N LEU A 115 9.63 -13.25 23.43
CA LEU A 115 9.10 -12.75 24.70
C LEU A 115 8.27 -13.80 25.46
N HIS A 116 7.93 -14.92 24.83
CA HIS A 116 7.09 -15.99 25.38
C HIS A 116 5.72 -15.50 25.90
N LEU A 117 5.13 -14.49 25.23
CA LEU A 117 3.86 -13.90 25.59
C LEU A 117 2.73 -14.58 24.81
N HIS A 118 2.10 -15.59 25.44
CA HIS A 118 1.03 -16.40 24.82
C HIS A 118 -0.40 -15.90 25.14
N SER A 119 -0.54 -14.68 25.66
CA SER A 119 -1.86 -14.15 25.99
C SER A 119 -2.60 -13.63 24.75
N PRO A 120 -3.96 -13.73 24.70
CA PRO A 120 -4.75 -13.14 23.61
C PRO A 120 -4.51 -11.62 23.44
N LEU A 121 -4.21 -10.92 24.54
CA LEU A 121 -3.90 -9.49 24.52
C LEU A 121 -2.56 -9.23 23.83
N ALA A 122 -1.52 -10.00 24.15
CA ALA A 122 -0.21 -9.87 23.51
C ALA A 122 -0.30 -10.16 22.00
N TYR A 123 -1.03 -11.20 21.60
CA TYR A 123 -1.30 -11.51 20.19
C TYR A 123 -2.01 -10.36 19.47
N ASN A 124 -3.05 -9.80 20.06
CA ASN A 124 -3.79 -8.69 19.44
C ASN A 124 -2.96 -7.41 19.32
N ILE A 125 -2.15 -7.07 20.32
CA ILE A 125 -1.27 -5.89 20.26
C ILE A 125 -0.18 -6.10 19.22
N SER A 126 0.51 -7.24 19.24
CA SER A 126 1.61 -7.51 18.32
C SER A 126 1.16 -7.64 16.87
N GLY A 127 0.07 -8.37 16.60
CA GLY A 127 -0.42 -8.62 15.25
C GLY A 127 -1.32 -7.51 14.72
N ASN A 128 -2.43 -7.22 15.43
CA ASN A 128 -3.44 -6.31 14.89
C ASN A 128 -3.04 -4.83 15.00
N LEU A 129 -2.27 -4.44 16.01
CA LEU A 129 -1.84 -3.04 16.14
C LEU A 129 -0.47 -2.81 15.52
N ILE A 130 0.57 -3.45 16.04
CA ILE A 130 1.96 -3.21 15.60
C ILE A 130 2.21 -3.81 14.22
N GLY A 131 1.89 -5.08 14.02
CA GLY A 131 2.13 -5.79 12.77
C GLY A 131 1.35 -5.19 11.60
N THR A 132 0.05 -4.96 11.78
CA THR A 132 -0.80 -4.33 10.76
C THR A 132 -0.31 -2.91 10.45
N GLY A 133 0.08 -2.13 11.46
CA GLY A 133 0.66 -0.80 11.28
C GLY A 133 1.94 -0.85 10.44
N LEU A 134 2.90 -1.70 10.80
CA LEU A 134 4.16 -1.88 10.05
C LEU A 134 3.92 -2.33 8.61
N GLY A 135 3.09 -3.35 8.41
CA GLY A 135 2.76 -3.85 7.08
C GLY A 135 2.04 -2.83 6.21
N THR A 136 1.19 -1.98 6.80
CA THR A 136 0.48 -0.91 6.08
C THR A 136 1.42 0.22 5.68
N VAL A 137 2.27 0.69 6.60
CA VAL A 137 3.28 1.71 6.32
C VAL A 137 4.24 1.24 5.22
N TRP A 138 4.73 0.00 5.33
CA TRP A 138 5.57 -0.60 4.30
C TRP A 138 4.90 -0.62 2.93
N ARG A 139 3.67 -1.16 2.84
CA ARG A 139 2.94 -1.23 1.56
C ARG A 139 2.70 0.15 0.97
N PHE A 140 2.24 1.10 1.77
CA PHE A 140 2.03 2.47 1.29
C PHE A 140 3.31 3.09 0.75
N TRP A 141 4.40 3.05 1.53
CA TRP A 141 5.67 3.62 1.14
C TRP A 141 6.29 2.92 -0.07
N SER A 142 6.33 1.59 -0.06
CA SER A 142 6.94 0.80 -1.15
C SER A 142 6.16 0.92 -2.46
N PHE A 143 4.83 0.93 -2.40
CA PHE A 143 4.01 1.11 -3.60
C PHE A 143 4.21 2.51 -4.18
N LYS A 144 4.19 3.54 -3.37
CA LYS A 144 4.45 4.91 -3.81
C LYS A 144 5.85 5.07 -4.39
N ARG A 145 6.86 4.38 -3.84
CA ARG A 145 8.27 4.53 -4.23
C ARG A 145 8.67 3.71 -5.45
N TRP A 146 8.09 2.52 -5.63
CA TRP A 146 8.56 1.56 -6.64
C TRP A 146 7.51 1.10 -7.64
N VAL A 147 6.24 1.12 -7.27
CA VAL A 147 5.15 0.68 -8.16
C VAL A 147 4.57 1.87 -8.92
N PHE A 148 4.23 2.94 -8.21
CA PHE A 148 3.54 4.12 -8.76
C PHE A 148 4.48 5.33 -8.72
N LEU A 149 5.38 5.41 -9.69
CA LEU A 149 6.40 6.45 -9.75
C LEU A 149 5.81 7.82 -10.11
N GLU A 150 6.47 8.88 -9.65
CA GLU A 150 6.16 10.23 -10.09
C GLU A 150 6.59 10.43 -11.54
N PRO A 151 5.84 11.22 -12.34
CA PRO A 151 6.26 11.59 -13.67
C PRO A 151 7.65 12.23 -13.61
N GLU A 152 8.52 11.86 -14.53
CA GLU A 152 9.82 12.53 -14.66
C GLU A 152 9.57 14.01 -15.05
N PRO A 153 10.18 14.98 -14.36
CA PRO A 153 10.01 16.38 -14.74
C PRO A 153 10.42 16.55 -16.21
N ASP A 154 9.58 17.26 -16.94
CA ASP A 154 9.77 17.43 -18.40
C ASP A 154 11.07 18.22 -18.66
N ARG A 155 12.10 17.51 -19.11
CA ARG A 155 13.41 18.10 -19.45
C ARG A 155 13.31 19.13 -20.58
N THR A 156 12.18 19.21 -21.26
CA THR A 156 11.97 20.19 -22.33
C THR A 156 11.74 21.59 -21.77
N GLU A 157 11.17 21.74 -20.57
CA GLU A 157 11.02 23.06 -19.92
C GLU A 157 12.37 23.61 -19.45
N ASP A 158 13.23 22.75 -18.87
CA ASP A 158 14.58 23.16 -18.42
C ASP A 158 15.46 23.55 -19.60
N ALA A 159 15.42 22.79 -20.70
CA ALA A 159 16.17 23.12 -21.93
C ALA A 159 15.65 24.39 -22.60
N ALA A 160 14.35 24.67 -22.55
CA ALA A 160 13.78 25.91 -23.08
C ALA A 160 14.17 27.14 -22.24
N HIS A 161 14.30 26.95 -20.93
CA HIS A 161 14.75 28.04 -20.04
C HIS A 161 16.24 28.33 -20.18
N GLU A 162 17.06 27.31 -20.45
CA GLU A 162 18.51 27.44 -20.68
C GLU A 162 18.84 28.06 -22.05
N ALA A 163 17.97 27.86 -23.05
CA ALA A 163 18.10 28.43 -24.37
C ALA A 163 17.70 29.92 -24.46
N LEU A 164 17.08 30.49 -23.43
CA LEU A 164 16.60 31.87 -23.34
C LEU A 164 17.52 32.78 -22.49
N VAL A 165 18.61 32.25 -21.96
CA VAL A 165 19.63 32.95 -21.16
C VAL A 165 20.91 33.05 -21.93
#